data_f98c0d469834c17aed90dc2fcb80755e
#
_entry.id   f98c0d469834c17aed90dc2fcb80755e
#
_cell.length_a   1.000
_cell.length_b   1.000
_cell.length_c   1.000
_cell.angle_alpha   90.00
_cell.angle_beta   90.00
_cell.angle_gamma   90.00
#
_symmetry.space_group_name_H-M   'P 1'
#
loop_
_entity.id
_entity.type
_entity.pdbx_description
1 polymer ?
#
loop_
_entity_poly.entity_id
_entity_poly.type
_entity_poly.pdbx_seq_one_letter_code
_entity_poly.pdbx_strand_id
1 'polypeptide(L)'
;MAERMTARKRQALEMRSRIQSAALDLFDKEGFENVSVEEIAQAAGCSVGNIYHYFKSKDELAIQVTSHVDDAYRELEAGYLSDTAHSAREKLLDFVGRSLEISVSDPVLYKAFIHGLRYPEQRVLQKNDSRVYFRVLLELVTLCQEEGSIHPSHDPDQVVEE
;
A
#
# COMPACT_ATOMS: atom_id res chain seq x y z
N MET A 1 -11.12 -24.94 -11.05
CA MET A 1 -12.33 -24.93 -10.19
C MET A 1 -12.05 -24.01 -9.02
N ALA A 2 -12.70 -22.84 -8.97
CA ALA A 2 -12.54 -21.92 -7.84
C ALA A 2 -13.19 -22.57 -6.60
N GLU A 3 -12.41 -22.82 -5.57
CA GLU A 3 -12.87 -23.37 -4.30
C GLU A 3 -13.87 -22.39 -3.66
N ARG A 4 -15.09 -22.86 -3.46
CA ARG A 4 -16.18 -22.04 -2.90
C ARG A 4 -15.85 -21.71 -1.45
N MET A 5 -15.39 -20.48 -1.21
CA MET A 5 -14.99 -19.98 0.12
C MET A 5 -16.16 -20.11 1.10
N THR A 6 -15.95 -20.77 2.26
CA THR A 6 -16.99 -20.92 3.28
C THR A 6 -17.35 -19.56 3.89
N ALA A 7 -18.62 -19.40 4.35
CA ALA A 7 -19.07 -18.17 5.01
C ALA A 7 -18.16 -17.79 6.21
N ARG A 8 -17.70 -18.79 6.98
CA ARG A 8 -16.77 -18.58 8.10
C ARG A 8 -15.40 -18.03 7.65
N LYS A 9 -14.86 -18.55 6.55
CA LYS A 9 -13.57 -18.09 6.00
C LYS A 9 -13.69 -16.64 5.52
N ARG A 10 -14.83 -16.30 4.86
CA ARG A 10 -15.11 -14.93 4.42
C ARG A 10 -15.20 -13.96 5.60
N GLN A 11 -15.97 -14.29 6.64
CA GLN A 11 -16.08 -13.47 7.85
C GLN A 11 -14.72 -13.24 8.54
N ALA A 12 -13.86 -14.27 8.56
CA ALA A 12 -12.52 -14.15 9.14
C ALA A 12 -11.65 -13.18 8.32
N LEU A 13 -11.70 -13.24 7.00
CA LEU A 13 -10.97 -12.31 6.13
C LEU A 13 -11.50 -10.88 6.24
N GLU A 14 -12.82 -10.71 6.28
CA GLU A 14 -13.46 -9.40 6.48
C GLU A 14 -13.07 -8.77 7.82
N MET A 15 -13.06 -9.56 8.91
CA MET A 15 -12.63 -9.07 10.23
C MET A 15 -11.16 -8.69 10.22
N ARG A 16 -10.29 -9.50 9.65
CA ARG A 16 -8.87 -9.21 9.53
C ARG A 16 -8.62 -7.91 8.77
N SER A 17 -9.28 -7.74 7.61
CA SER A 17 -9.19 -6.52 6.79
C SER A 17 -9.70 -5.28 7.56
N ARG A 18 -10.78 -5.40 8.33
CA ARG A 18 -11.29 -4.30 9.18
C ARG A 18 -10.27 -3.88 10.24
N ILE A 19 -9.63 -4.84 10.90
CA ILE A 19 -8.60 -4.55 11.91
C ILE A 19 -7.39 -3.85 11.24
N GLN A 20 -6.92 -4.34 10.11
CA GLN A 20 -5.81 -3.73 9.36
C GLN A 20 -6.14 -2.31 8.91
N SER A 21 -7.35 -2.08 8.39
CA SER A 21 -7.80 -0.75 7.99
C SER A 21 -7.90 0.23 9.16
N ALA A 22 -8.43 -0.21 10.31
CA ALA A 22 -8.51 0.60 11.51
C ALA A 22 -7.13 0.95 12.08
N ALA A 23 -6.22 -0.02 12.08
CA ALA A 23 -4.84 0.20 12.52
C ALA A 23 -4.11 1.20 11.62
N LEU A 24 -4.26 1.06 10.30
CA LEU A 24 -3.67 2.00 9.34
C LEU A 24 -4.16 3.42 9.55
N ASP A 25 -5.48 3.61 9.72
CA ASP A 25 -6.10 4.92 10.00
C ASP A 25 -5.52 5.59 11.26
N LEU A 26 -5.35 4.80 12.32
CA LEU A 26 -4.84 5.31 13.60
C LEU A 26 -3.34 5.57 13.55
N PHE A 27 -2.56 4.63 13.00
CA PHE A 27 -1.11 4.80 12.87
C PHE A 27 -0.75 6.03 12.03
N ASP A 28 -1.56 6.32 11.01
CA ASP A 28 -1.34 7.46 10.13
C ASP A 28 -1.66 8.80 10.81
N LYS A 29 -2.73 8.83 11.61
CA LYS A 29 -3.16 10.05 12.30
C LYS A 29 -2.34 10.38 13.55
N GLU A 30 -2.00 9.37 14.32
CA GLU A 30 -1.51 9.54 15.70
C GLU A 30 -0.06 9.02 15.84
N GLY A 31 0.44 8.30 14.82
CA GLY A 31 1.73 7.61 14.86
C GLY A 31 1.64 6.27 15.58
N PHE A 32 2.46 5.32 15.13
CA PHE A 32 2.46 3.94 15.64
C PHE A 32 2.62 3.86 17.18
N GLU A 33 3.51 4.65 17.76
CA GLU A 33 3.83 4.60 19.20
C GLU A 33 2.65 5.03 20.07
N ASN A 34 1.84 5.96 19.60
CA ASN A 34 0.75 6.57 20.37
C ASN A 34 -0.56 5.78 20.33
N VAL A 35 -0.67 4.79 19.44
CA VAL A 35 -1.90 4.01 19.26
C VAL A 35 -1.86 2.73 20.10
N SER A 36 -2.92 2.49 20.87
CA SER A 36 -3.11 1.27 21.64
C SER A 36 -3.90 0.21 20.87
N VAL A 37 -3.78 -1.07 21.28
CA VAL A 37 -4.57 -2.17 20.70
C VAL A 37 -6.06 -2.01 21.04
N GLU A 38 -6.39 -1.40 22.16
CA GLU A 38 -7.74 -1.08 22.59
C GLU A 38 -8.43 -0.08 21.65
N GLU A 39 -7.72 0.96 21.23
CA GLU A 39 -8.20 1.94 20.25
C GLU A 39 -8.42 1.30 18.87
N ILE A 40 -7.51 0.44 18.44
CA ILE A 40 -7.67 -0.33 17.20
C ILE A 40 -8.91 -1.23 17.29
N ALA A 41 -9.13 -1.92 18.41
CA ALA A 41 -10.27 -2.79 18.63
C ALA A 41 -11.59 -1.99 18.57
N GLN A 42 -11.63 -0.84 19.20
CA GLN A 42 -12.79 0.07 19.19
C GLN A 42 -13.07 0.56 17.76
N ALA A 43 -12.07 1.03 17.04
CA ALA A 43 -12.19 1.51 15.67
C ALA A 43 -12.61 0.41 14.69
N ALA A 44 -12.09 -0.81 14.87
CA ALA A 44 -12.47 -1.98 14.08
C ALA A 44 -13.85 -2.56 14.45
N GLY A 45 -14.47 -2.10 15.54
CA GLY A 45 -15.73 -2.66 16.05
C GLY A 45 -15.62 -4.13 16.47
N CYS A 46 -14.53 -4.47 17.20
CA CYS A 46 -14.28 -5.81 17.70
C CYS A 46 -13.69 -5.78 19.12
N SER A 47 -13.48 -6.96 19.71
CA SER A 47 -12.78 -7.06 21.00
C SER A 47 -11.26 -7.09 20.82
N VAL A 48 -10.52 -6.70 21.84
CA VAL A 48 -9.04 -6.86 21.92
C VAL A 48 -8.64 -8.32 21.70
N GLY A 49 -9.41 -9.28 22.25
CA GLY A 49 -9.20 -10.69 22.02
C GLY A 49 -9.30 -11.11 20.54
N ASN A 50 -10.16 -10.43 19.77
CA ASN A 50 -10.23 -10.66 18.33
C ASN A 50 -8.96 -10.18 17.63
N ILE A 51 -8.37 -9.05 18.04
CA ILE A 51 -7.10 -8.59 17.48
C ILE A 51 -6.02 -9.65 17.72
N TYR A 52 -5.85 -10.10 18.97
CA TYR A 52 -4.84 -11.11 19.30
C TYR A 52 -5.12 -12.50 18.71
N HIS A 53 -6.34 -12.76 18.26
CA HIS A 53 -6.64 -13.95 17.48
C HIS A 53 -6.03 -13.91 16.06
N TYR A 54 -5.95 -12.73 15.45
CA TYR A 54 -5.43 -12.55 14.10
C TYR A 54 -3.97 -12.09 14.04
N PHE A 55 -3.51 -11.36 15.06
CA PHE A 55 -2.18 -10.74 15.13
C PHE A 55 -1.61 -10.91 16.52
N LYS A 56 -0.37 -11.42 16.64
CA LYS A 56 0.26 -11.69 17.93
C LYS A 56 0.61 -10.42 18.72
N SER A 57 0.86 -9.31 18.01
CA SER A 57 1.22 -8.02 18.57
C SER A 57 0.81 -6.85 17.67
N LYS A 58 0.90 -5.62 18.19
CA LYS A 58 0.74 -4.39 17.42
C LYS A 58 1.81 -4.26 16.34
N ASP A 59 3.05 -4.67 16.63
CA ASP A 59 4.15 -4.67 15.65
C ASP A 59 3.88 -5.64 14.50
N GLU A 60 3.40 -6.85 14.79
CA GLU A 60 3.02 -7.79 13.73
C GLU A 60 1.90 -7.24 12.86
N LEU A 61 0.91 -6.58 13.45
CA LEU A 61 -0.16 -5.93 12.71
C LEU A 61 0.38 -4.84 11.77
N ALA A 62 1.29 -3.99 12.25
CA ALA A 62 1.93 -2.95 11.43
C ALA A 62 2.75 -3.56 10.28
N ILE A 63 3.56 -4.57 10.55
CA ILE A 63 4.33 -5.29 9.52
C ILE A 63 3.40 -5.91 8.47
N GLN A 64 2.30 -6.52 8.88
CA GLN A 64 1.36 -7.14 7.95
C GLN A 64 0.60 -6.12 7.11
N VAL A 65 0.26 -4.95 7.66
CA VAL A 65 -0.33 -3.85 6.87
C VAL A 65 0.63 -3.39 5.78
N THR A 66 1.89 -3.14 6.13
CA THR A 66 2.91 -2.71 5.15
C THR A 66 3.21 -3.78 4.12
N SER A 67 3.36 -5.04 4.52
CA SER A 67 3.59 -6.17 3.61
C SER A 67 2.43 -6.36 2.63
N HIS A 68 1.19 -6.20 3.09
CA HIS A 68 0.02 -6.32 2.23
C HIS A 68 0.04 -5.30 1.08
N VAL A 69 0.44 -4.06 1.39
CA VAL A 69 0.59 -3.01 0.36
C VAL A 69 1.72 -3.36 -0.63
N ASP A 70 2.88 -3.80 -0.13
CA ASP A 70 4.01 -4.17 -1.00
C ASP A 70 3.70 -5.38 -1.87
N ASP A 71 2.99 -6.38 -1.33
CA ASP A 71 2.62 -7.59 -2.10
C ASP A 71 1.72 -7.26 -3.30
N ALA A 72 0.81 -6.28 -3.14
CA ALA A 72 -0.06 -5.84 -4.24
C ALA A 72 0.73 -5.25 -5.43
N TYR A 73 1.88 -4.64 -5.18
CA TYR A 73 2.72 -4.03 -6.23
C TYR A 73 3.84 -4.95 -6.74
N ARG A 74 4.22 -5.99 -5.99
CA ARG A 74 5.32 -6.90 -6.36
C ARG A 74 5.04 -7.68 -7.65
N GLU A 75 3.80 -8.07 -7.89
CA GLU A 75 3.41 -8.74 -9.13
C GLU A 75 3.53 -7.81 -10.35
N LEU A 76 3.24 -6.52 -10.16
CA LEU A 76 3.38 -5.52 -11.21
C LEU A 76 4.86 -5.23 -11.53
N GLU A 77 5.71 -5.13 -10.52
CA GLU A 77 7.14 -4.81 -10.65
C GLU A 77 7.82 -5.69 -11.71
N ALA A 78 7.69 -7.00 -11.58
CA ALA A 78 8.33 -7.95 -12.49
C ALA A 78 7.89 -7.77 -13.95
N GLY A 79 6.64 -7.41 -14.18
CA GLY A 79 6.08 -7.15 -15.51
C GLY A 79 6.70 -5.92 -16.16
N TYR A 80 6.76 -4.80 -15.43
CA TYR A 80 7.25 -3.53 -15.97
C TYR A 80 8.76 -3.52 -16.23
N LEU A 81 9.56 -4.13 -15.34
CA LEU A 81 11.01 -4.16 -15.48
C LEU A 81 11.47 -5.08 -16.62
N SER A 82 10.74 -6.15 -16.93
CA SER A 82 11.05 -7.06 -18.01
C SER A 82 10.47 -6.65 -19.37
N ASP A 83 9.55 -5.70 -19.41
CA ASP A 83 8.89 -5.26 -20.63
C ASP A 83 9.84 -4.39 -21.49
N THR A 84 10.13 -4.87 -22.70
CA THR A 84 10.94 -4.17 -23.71
C THR A 84 10.12 -3.71 -24.91
N ALA A 85 8.81 -3.98 -24.91
CA ALA A 85 7.92 -3.66 -26.04
C ALA A 85 7.30 -2.25 -25.93
N HIS A 86 7.14 -1.74 -24.71
CA HIS A 86 6.54 -0.44 -24.45
C HIS A 86 7.58 0.58 -23.99
N SER A 87 7.36 1.86 -24.35
CA SER A 87 8.17 2.98 -23.86
C SER A 87 8.05 3.16 -22.35
N ALA A 88 9.04 3.80 -21.73
CA ALA A 88 8.99 4.10 -20.30
C ALA A 88 7.75 4.95 -19.94
N ARG A 89 7.37 5.89 -20.82
CA ARG A 89 6.17 6.70 -20.63
C ARG A 89 4.88 5.87 -20.62
N GLU A 90 4.74 4.91 -21.52
CA GLU A 90 3.58 4.02 -21.57
C GLU A 90 3.51 3.15 -20.31
N LYS A 91 4.65 2.60 -19.88
CA LYS A 91 4.77 1.82 -18.64
C LYS A 91 4.40 2.64 -17.42
N LEU A 92 4.88 3.89 -17.32
CA LEU A 92 4.58 4.79 -16.20
C LEU A 92 3.08 5.08 -16.10
N LEU A 93 2.44 5.42 -17.23
CA LEU A 93 1.01 5.70 -17.27
C LEU A 93 0.15 4.46 -16.93
N ASP A 94 0.53 3.28 -17.45
CA ASP A 94 -0.14 2.02 -17.12
C ASP A 94 0.06 1.64 -15.64
N PHE A 95 1.27 1.80 -15.11
CA PHE A 95 1.56 1.54 -13.69
C PHE A 95 0.71 2.42 -12.76
N VAL A 96 0.63 3.71 -13.02
CA VAL A 96 -0.21 4.64 -12.23
C VAL A 96 -1.69 4.25 -12.34
N GLY A 97 -2.18 3.96 -13.55
CA GLY A 97 -3.56 3.52 -13.77
C GLY A 97 -3.91 2.25 -12.99
N ARG A 98 -3.07 1.22 -13.08
CA ARG A 98 -3.26 -0.04 -12.33
C ARG A 98 -3.13 0.13 -10.82
N SER A 99 -2.25 1.02 -10.39
CA SER A 99 -2.12 1.35 -8.96
C SER A 99 -3.40 1.93 -8.39
N LEU A 100 -4.09 2.77 -9.16
CA LEU A 100 -5.41 3.28 -8.78
C LEU A 100 -6.46 2.17 -8.74
N GLU A 101 -6.51 1.29 -9.75
CA GLU A 101 -7.44 0.15 -9.78
C GLU A 101 -7.23 -0.79 -8.59
N ILE A 102 -5.99 -1.14 -8.27
CA ILE A 102 -5.64 -1.96 -7.10
C ILE A 102 -6.08 -1.25 -5.82
N SER A 103 -5.77 0.03 -5.69
CA SER A 103 -6.10 0.81 -4.49
C SER A 103 -7.61 0.84 -4.21
N VAL A 104 -8.47 0.96 -5.24
CA VAL A 104 -9.92 0.97 -5.02
C VAL A 104 -10.53 -0.42 -4.85
N SER A 105 -9.83 -1.48 -5.22
CA SER A 105 -10.32 -2.86 -5.11
C SER A 105 -10.15 -3.47 -3.71
N ASP A 106 -9.25 -2.92 -2.89
CA ASP A 106 -8.94 -3.40 -1.55
C ASP A 106 -9.11 -2.27 -0.50
N PRO A 107 -9.91 -2.47 0.56
CA PRO A 107 -10.16 -1.42 1.56
C PRO A 107 -8.91 -0.93 2.29
N VAL A 108 -7.91 -1.79 2.49
CA VAL A 108 -6.65 -1.41 3.16
C VAL A 108 -5.80 -0.55 2.23
N LEU A 109 -5.68 -0.96 0.96
CA LEU A 109 -4.95 -0.21 -0.07
C LEU A 109 -5.62 1.13 -0.37
N TYR A 110 -6.96 1.15 -0.46
CA TYR A 110 -7.72 2.39 -0.65
C TYR A 110 -7.45 3.40 0.46
N LYS A 111 -7.49 2.96 1.70
CA LYS A 111 -7.18 3.83 2.84
C LYS A 111 -5.75 4.32 2.82
N ALA A 112 -4.78 3.44 2.56
CA ALA A 112 -3.38 3.81 2.44
C ALA A 112 -3.17 4.88 1.35
N PHE A 113 -3.83 4.72 0.21
CA PHE A 113 -3.79 5.68 -0.89
C PHE A 113 -4.40 7.04 -0.51
N ILE A 114 -5.63 7.05 0.04
CA ILE A 114 -6.32 8.29 0.44
C ILE A 114 -5.55 9.02 1.55
N HIS A 115 -5.00 8.30 2.52
CA HIS A 115 -4.19 8.89 3.57
C HIS A 115 -2.88 9.47 3.03
N GLY A 116 -2.22 8.80 2.11
CA GLY A 116 -1.03 9.32 1.45
C GLY A 116 -1.28 10.63 0.71
N LEU A 117 -2.46 10.80 0.09
CA LEU A 117 -2.86 12.05 -0.55
C LEU A 117 -3.21 13.16 0.47
N ARG A 118 -3.84 12.79 1.60
CA ARG A 118 -4.35 13.76 2.58
C ARG A 118 -3.29 14.27 3.56
N TYR A 119 -2.32 13.43 3.89
CA TYR A 119 -1.28 13.70 4.88
C TYR A 119 0.11 13.29 4.34
N PRO A 120 0.63 14.02 3.35
CA PRO A 120 1.91 13.66 2.72
C PRO A 120 3.09 13.66 3.70
N GLU A 121 2.99 14.42 4.80
CA GLU A 121 4.03 14.54 5.81
C GLU A 121 4.00 13.44 6.88
N GLN A 122 2.86 12.74 7.04
CA GLN A 122 2.62 11.75 8.10
C GLN A 122 2.47 10.32 7.57
N ARG A 123 2.96 10.03 6.38
CA ARG A 123 2.77 8.73 5.74
C ARG A 123 3.34 7.61 6.62
N VAL A 124 2.49 6.74 7.16
CA VAL A 124 2.88 5.41 7.69
C VAL A 124 3.58 4.60 6.61
N LEU A 125 3.21 4.86 5.36
CA LEU A 125 3.86 4.40 4.15
C LEU A 125 4.87 5.46 3.69
N GLN A 126 5.72 5.96 4.61
CA GLN A 126 6.78 6.89 4.23
C GLN A 126 7.57 6.33 3.06
N LYS A 127 7.96 7.23 2.15
CA LYS A 127 8.96 6.95 1.14
C LYS A 127 10.14 6.28 1.84
N ASN A 128 10.20 5.00 1.65
CA ASN A 128 11.36 4.19 2.00
C ASN A 128 11.75 3.51 0.70
N ASP A 129 12.97 3.67 0.26
CA ASP A 129 13.52 3.08 -0.97
C ASP A 129 13.29 1.56 -1.04
N SER A 130 12.97 0.95 0.09
CA SER A 130 12.58 -0.45 0.16
C SER A 130 11.13 -0.75 -0.24
N ARG A 131 10.26 0.27 -0.35
CA ARG A 131 8.85 0.08 -0.69
C ARG A 131 8.69 -0.14 -2.19
N VAL A 132 8.04 -1.25 -2.54
CA VAL A 132 7.91 -1.70 -3.94
C VAL A 132 7.30 -0.63 -4.84
N TYR A 133 6.21 0.02 -4.40
CA TYR A 133 5.54 1.07 -5.17
C TYR A 133 6.49 2.21 -5.55
N PHE A 134 7.17 2.79 -4.55
CA PHE A 134 8.06 3.93 -4.78
C PHE A 134 9.29 3.55 -5.60
N ARG A 135 9.83 2.35 -5.40
CA ARG A 135 10.96 1.85 -6.18
C ARG A 135 10.61 1.73 -7.66
N VAL A 136 9.46 1.11 -7.98
CA VAL A 136 9.01 0.97 -9.38
C VAL A 136 8.74 2.34 -10.01
N LEU A 137 8.06 3.22 -9.26
CA LEU A 137 7.74 4.56 -9.75
C LEU A 137 9.01 5.37 -10.05
N LEU A 138 9.99 5.35 -9.15
CA LEU A 138 11.29 6.02 -9.31
C LEU A 138 12.05 5.50 -10.53
N GLU A 139 12.06 4.18 -10.71
CA GLU A 139 12.73 3.55 -11.86
C GLU A 139 12.05 3.93 -13.18
N LEU A 140 10.72 3.91 -13.23
CA LEU A 140 9.97 4.31 -14.43
C LEU A 140 10.15 5.81 -14.75
N VAL A 141 10.20 6.69 -13.75
CA VAL A 141 10.49 8.12 -13.94
C VAL A 141 11.90 8.31 -14.47
N THR A 142 12.89 7.57 -13.93
CA THR A 142 14.28 7.62 -14.41
C THR A 142 14.38 7.17 -15.87
N LEU A 143 13.74 6.07 -16.23
CA LEU A 143 13.66 5.60 -17.63
C LEU A 143 12.98 6.61 -18.55
N CYS A 144 11.93 7.29 -18.09
CA CYS A 144 11.29 8.38 -18.83
C CYS A 144 12.23 9.55 -19.09
N GLN A 145 13.14 9.85 -18.17
CA GLN A 145 14.17 10.87 -18.37
C GLN A 145 15.23 10.42 -19.38
N GLU A 146 15.66 9.16 -19.33
CA GLU A 146 16.59 8.59 -20.30
C GLU A 146 16.02 8.59 -21.73
N GLU A 147 14.71 8.30 -21.87
CA GLU A 147 14.00 8.38 -23.15
C GLU A 147 13.65 9.82 -23.59
N GLY A 148 13.85 10.82 -22.72
CA GLY A 148 13.51 12.23 -22.99
C GLY A 148 12.02 12.56 -22.85
N SER A 149 11.21 11.68 -22.28
CA SER A 149 9.77 11.90 -22.03
C SER A 149 9.53 12.80 -20.80
N ILE A 150 10.49 12.84 -19.87
CA ILE A 150 10.54 13.74 -18.72
C ILE A 150 11.86 14.51 -18.79
N HIS A 151 11.81 15.81 -18.51
CA HIS A 151 13.02 16.64 -18.57
C HIS A 151 14.00 16.30 -17.45
N PRO A 152 15.30 16.09 -17.73
CA PRO A 152 16.27 15.63 -16.75
C PRO A 152 16.63 16.65 -15.66
N SER A 153 16.13 17.90 -15.75
CA SER A 153 16.32 18.89 -14.68
C SER A 153 15.44 18.66 -13.45
N HIS A 154 14.44 17.80 -13.55
CA HIS A 154 13.64 17.41 -12.41
C HIS A 154 14.33 16.26 -11.68
N ASP A 155 14.52 16.40 -10.37
CA ASP A 155 14.99 15.30 -9.54
C ASP A 155 13.92 14.19 -9.56
N PRO A 156 14.23 12.94 -9.99
CA PRO A 156 13.26 11.85 -10.03
C PRO A 156 12.56 11.63 -8.68
N ASP A 157 13.28 11.83 -7.59
CA ASP A 157 12.74 11.72 -6.23
C ASP A 157 11.66 12.78 -5.95
N GLN A 158 11.88 14.01 -6.41
CA GLN A 158 10.87 15.08 -6.28
C GLN A 158 9.64 14.81 -7.15
N VAL A 159 9.83 14.31 -8.39
CA VAL A 159 8.71 13.95 -9.28
C VAL A 159 7.81 12.86 -8.67
N VAL A 160 8.38 11.96 -7.90
CA VAL A 160 7.64 10.87 -7.23
C VAL A 160 6.92 11.36 -5.97
N GLU A 161 7.37 12.47 -5.37
CA GLU A 161 6.77 13.07 -4.17
C GLU A 161 5.58 14.00 -4.47
N GLU A 162 5.54 14.61 -5.65
CA GLU A 162 4.47 15.51 -6.11
C GLU A 162 3.26 14.72 -6.64
#